data_ee292508595e44f2fa595d7d366224a6
#
_entry.id   ee292508595e44f2fa595d7d366224a6
#
_cell.length_a   1.000
_cell.length_b   1.000
_cell.length_c   1.000
_cell.angle_alpha   90.00
_cell.angle_beta   90.00
_cell.angle_gamma   90.00
#
_symmetry.space_group_name_H-M   'P 1'
#
loop_
_entity.id
_entity.type
_entity.pdbx_description
1 polymer ?
#
loop_
_entity_poly.entity_id
_entity_poly.type
_entity_poly.pdbx_seq_one_letter_code
_entity_poly.pdbx_strand_id
1 'polypeptide(L)'
;MVVGVNGFYHKATHSGDSKNVFYNKAGEKYCLSTNILKSTLLTNVVYPVYRHGENVIHHTPGKRWDSFYTWDSGFIGMGLLEYSNELCQYVLDTYLCDEDNKDFCFLLHGSLVPTQFVEYFELLKRTNDKHKLDFLYDKMKRYYEFLRGRTHGSSCNKFDNGLLTVYDYWYSCSGMDDYPAQVKMIADKMEEHSCPCLTTAQVIRAGKILKMVADYLGKADDV
;
A
#
# COMPACT_ATOMS: atom_id res chain seq x y z
N MET A 1 24.07 -15.59 -1.92
CA MET A 1 23.14 -16.52 -1.24
C MET A 1 21.79 -16.45 -1.96
N VAL A 2 21.62 -17.30 -2.96
CA VAL A 2 20.46 -17.30 -3.87
C VAL A 2 19.30 -18.17 -3.33
N VAL A 3 19.49 -18.77 -2.15
CA VAL A 3 18.56 -19.75 -1.56
C VAL A 3 17.22 -19.14 -1.15
N GLY A 4 17.19 -17.85 -0.83
CA GLY A 4 15.95 -17.19 -0.35
C GLY A 4 14.91 -16.99 -1.44
N VAL A 5 15.29 -16.62 -2.65
CA VAL A 5 14.33 -16.31 -3.73
C VAL A 5 13.69 -17.57 -4.28
N ASN A 6 14.51 -18.59 -4.55
CA ASN A 6 13.97 -19.87 -5.03
C ASN A 6 13.07 -20.53 -3.97
N GLY A 7 13.43 -20.43 -2.69
CA GLY A 7 12.57 -20.91 -1.59
C GLY A 7 11.28 -20.13 -1.45
N PHE A 8 11.30 -18.82 -1.67
CA PHE A 8 10.10 -17.98 -1.64
C PHE A 8 9.17 -18.28 -2.83
N TYR A 9 9.71 -18.35 -4.04
CA TYR A 9 8.95 -18.73 -5.23
C TYR A 9 8.33 -20.13 -5.12
N HIS A 10 9.09 -21.09 -4.62
CA HIS A 10 8.60 -22.45 -4.44
C HIS A 10 7.51 -22.53 -3.40
N LYS A 11 7.64 -21.80 -2.30
CA LYS A 11 6.63 -21.72 -1.24
C LYS A 11 5.36 -20.98 -1.69
N ALA A 12 5.54 -19.90 -2.46
CA ALA A 12 4.45 -19.12 -3.01
C ALA A 12 3.65 -19.88 -4.08
N THR A 13 4.33 -20.60 -4.99
CA THR A 13 3.66 -21.45 -5.99
C THR A 13 2.95 -22.63 -5.35
N HIS A 14 3.53 -23.31 -4.39
CA HIS A 14 2.87 -24.44 -3.73
C HIS A 14 1.71 -24.04 -2.81
N SER A 15 1.81 -22.97 -2.06
CA SER A 15 0.66 -22.47 -1.29
C SER A 15 -0.44 -21.93 -2.20
N GLY A 16 -0.05 -21.52 -3.42
CA GLY A 16 -0.95 -21.08 -4.47
C GLY A 16 -1.84 -22.18 -5.02
N ASP A 17 -1.33 -23.38 -5.17
CA ASP A 17 -2.06 -24.51 -5.71
C ASP A 17 -3.07 -25.11 -4.71
N SER A 18 -2.86 -24.89 -3.41
CA SER A 18 -3.65 -25.55 -2.36
C SER A 18 -4.86 -24.76 -1.85
N LYS A 19 -4.99 -23.48 -2.19
CA LYS A 19 -6.08 -22.63 -1.70
C LYS A 19 -6.70 -21.79 -2.82
N ASN A 20 -7.44 -22.43 -3.71
CA ASN A 20 -8.28 -21.70 -4.65
C ASN A 20 -9.55 -21.24 -3.91
N VAL A 21 -9.71 -19.95 -3.75
CA VAL A 21 -10.85 -19.30 -3.07
C VAL A 21 -12.19 -19.62 -3.76
N PHE A 22 -12.17 -20.08 -5.02
CA PHE A 22 -13.34 -20.37 -5.84
C PHE A 22 -13.62 -21.88 -5.99
N TYR A 23 -13.56 -22.61 -4.88
CA TYR A 23 -13.77 -24.07 -4.88
C TYR A 23 -15.26 -24.44 -4.89
N ASN A 24 -15.97 -24.01 -5.92
CA ASN A 24 -17.32 -24.49 -6.20
C ASN A 24 -17.54 -24.55 -7.71
N LYS A 25 -18.59 -25.28 -8.14
CA LYS A 25 -18.91 -25.44 -9.57
C LYS A 25 -19.07 -24.11 -10.31
N ALA A 26 -19.56 -23.07 -9.67
CA ALA A 26 -19.72 -21.75 -10.27
C ALA A 26 -18.38 -21.05 -10.50
N GLY A 27 -17.42 -21.28 -9.61
CA GLY A 27 -16.07 -20.70 -9.69
C GLY A 27 -15.12 -21.46 -10.60
N GLU A 28 -15.40 -22.74 -10.89
CA GLU A 28 -14.52 -23.62 -11.66
C GLU A 28 -14.14 -23.04 -13.03
N LYS A 29 -15.07 -22.38 -13.69
CA LYS A 29 -14.82 -21.70 -14.98
C LYS A 29 -13.80 -20.57 -14.92
N TYR A 30 -13.49 -20.05 -13.72
CA TYR A 30 -12.52 -18.96 -13.51
C TYR A 30 -11.15 -19.45 -13.05
N CYS A 31 -10.95 -20.74 -12.84
CA CYS A 31 -9.70 -21.32 -12.32
C CYS A 31 -8.47 -20.86 -13.12
N LEU A 32 -8.55 -20.91 -14.45
CA LEU A 32 -7.44 -20.50 -15.30
C LEU A 32 -7.11 -19.01 -15.11
N SER A 33 -8.11 -18.15 -15.15
CA SER A 33 -7.92 -16.69 -14.98
C SER A 33 -7.35 -16.36 -13.60
N THR A 34 -7.86 -17.01 -12.55
CA THR A 34 -7.38 -16.85 -11.17
C THR A 34 -5.92 -17.28 -11.06
N ASN A 35 -5.54 -18.41 -11.64
CA ASN A 35 -4.16 -18.86 -11.62
C ASN A 35 -3.21 -17.94 -12.38
N ILE A 36 -3.64 -17.38 -13.52
CA ILE A 36 -2.85 -16.39 -14.28
C ILE A 36 -2.64 -15.13 -13.44
N LEU A 37 -3.70 -14.56 -12.86
CA LEU A 37 -3.61 -13.36 -12.01
C LEU A 37 -2.68 -13.59 -10.82
N LYS A 38 -2.80 -14.72 -10.17
CA LYS A 38 -1.97 -15.12 -9.04
C LYS A 38 -0.49 -15.28 -9.44
N SER A 39 -0.21 -15.94 -10.55
CA SER A 39 1.13 -16.08 -11.09
C SER A 39 1.72 -14.71 -11.42
N THR A 40 0.93 -13.80 -11.96
CA THR A 40 1.35 -12.42 -12.26
C THR A 40 1.79 -11.70 -10.99
N LEU A 41 0.98 -11.72 -9.94
CA LEU A 41 1.33 -11.09 -8.65
C LEU A 41 2.61 -11.70 -8.05
N LEU A 42 2.75 -13.03 -8.08
CA LEU A 42 3.89 -13.73 -7.49
C LEU A 42 5.19 -13.57 -8.28
N THR A 43 5.10 -13.29 -9.57
CA THR A 43 6.27 -13.14 -10.44
C THR A 43 6.68 -11.70 -10.69
N ASN A 44 5.81 -10.73 -10.38
CA ASN A 44 6.12 -9.32 -10.49
C ASN A 44 6.84 -8.84 -9.22
N VAL A 45 8.08 -9.27 -9.06
CA VAL A 45 8.95 -8.88 -7.98
C VAL A 45 10.28 -8.38 -8.52
N VAL A 46 10.83 -7.37 -7.86
CA VAL A 46 12.20 -6.91 -8.04
C VAL A 46 13.02 -7.43 -6.88
N TYR A 47 14.22 -7.88 -7.16
CA TYR A 47 15.04 -8.57 -6.20
C TYR A 47 16.51 -8.21 -6.31
N PRO A 48 17.19 -8.28 -5.17
CA PRO A 48 16.74 -7.78 -3.89
C PRO A 48 16.94 -6.27 -3.82
N VAL A 49 16.07 -5.58 -3.14
CA VAL A 49 16.28 -4.17 -2.82
C VAL A 49 16.89 -4.10 -1.41
N TYR A 50 18.02 -3.41 -1.27
CA TYR A 50 18.62 -3.19 0.03
C TYR A 50 17.96 -1.99 0.71
N ARG A 51 17.28 -2.24 1.82
CA ARG A 51 16.62 -1.20 2.60
C ARG A 51 16.78 -1.48 4.09
N HIS A 52 17.00 -0.44 4.86
CA HIS A 52 17.04 -0.49 6.31
C HIS A 52 18.03 -1.54 6.87
N GLY A 53 19.14 -1.75 6.19
CA GLY A 53 20.12 -2.76 6.58
C GLY A 53 19.80 -4.18 6.10
N GLU A 54 18.68 -4.37 5.40
CA GLU A 54 18.21 -5.69 4.95
C GLU A 54 17.96 -5.74 3.44
N ASN A 55 17.99 -6.95 2.90
CA ASN A 55 17.56 -7.20 1.53
C ASN A 55 16.09 -7.63 1.54
N VAL A 56 15.23 -6.83 0.94
CA VAL A 56 13.79 -7.09 0.86
C VAL A 56 13.37 -7.51 -0.54
N ILE A 57 12.40 -8.41 -0.61
CA ILE A 57 11.70 -8.74 -1.84
C ILE A 57 10.59 -7.71 -2.02
N HIS A 58 10.58 -7.09 -3.17
CA HIS A 58 9.72 -5.96 -3.43
C HIS A 58 8.74 -6.31 -4.55
N HIS A 59 7.48 -6.34 -4.21
CA HIS A 59 6.41 -6.55 -5.15
C HIS A 59 6.12 -5.26 -5.92
N THR A 60 6.10 -5.35 -7.25
CA THR A 60 5.97 -4.20 -8.14
C THR A 60 4.76 -4.37 -9.07
N PRO A 61 4.25 -3.28 -9.69
CA PRO A 61 3.19 -3.39 -10.69
C PRO A 61 3.65 -4.10 -11.97
N GLY A 62 4.96 -4.21 -12.19
CA GLY A 62 5.52 -4.91 -13.34
C GLY A 62 7.04 -4.99 -13.28
N LYS A 63 7.61 -5.98 -13.95
CA LYS A 63 9.05 -6.30 -13.89
C LYS A 63 10.01 -5.18 -14.34
N ARG A 64 9.51 -4.16 -15.01
CA ARG A 64 10.29 -3.00 -15.45
C ARG A 64 10.31 -1.88 -14.42
N TRP A 65 9.52 -2.00 -13.35
CA TRP A 65 9.33 -0.98 -12.35
C TRP A 65 10.07 -1.42 -11.08
N ASP A 66 11.10 -0.71 -10.71
CA ASP A 66 12.06 -1.10 -9.67
C ASP A 66 11.87 -0.38 -8.33
N SER A 67 10.71 0.21 -8.14
CA SER A 67 10.40 1.01 -6.95
C SER A 67 9.13 0.56 -6.24
N PHE A 68 9.02 0.95 -4.96
CA PHE A 68 7.79 0.84 -4.19
C PHE A 68 6.79 1.90 -4.65
N TYR A 69 5.93 1.54 -5.57
CA TYR A 69 4.87 2.43 -6.02
C TYR A 69 3.77 2.53 -4.97
N THR A 70 3.40 3.74 -4.60
CA THR A 70 2.55 4.04 -3.46
C THR A 70 1.21 3.31 -3.50
N TRP A 71 0.37 3.60 -4.47
CA TRP A 71 -0.96 3.01 -4.51
C TRP A 71 -0.96 1.58 -5.02
N ASP A 72 0.00 1.25 -5.89
CA ASP A 72 0.17 -0.11 -6.41
C ASP A 72 0.44 -1.12 -5.29
N SER A 73 1.26 -0.78 -4.29
CA SER A 73 1.59 -1.69 -3.19
C SER A 73 0.35 -2.13 -2.41
N GLY A 74 -0.59 -1.23 -2.15
CA GLY A 74 -1.85 -1.57 -1.51
C GLY A 74 -2.74 -2.47 -2.37
N PHE A 75 -2.82 -2.24 -3.69
CA PHE A 75 -3.54 -3.13 -4.59
C PHE A 75 -2.87 -4.50 -4.74
N ILE A 76 -1.55 -4.53 -4.80
CA ILE A 76 -0.78 -5.78 -4.80
C ILE A 76 -1.05 -6.57 -3.53
N GLY A 77 -0.98 -5.92 -2.36
CA GLY A 77 -1.27 -6.56 -1.09
C GLY A 77 -2.70 -7.10 -1.00
N MET A 78 -3.69 -6.34 -1.47
CA MET A 78 -5.08 -6.83 -1.56
C MET A 78 -5.21 -8.04 -2.50
N GLY A 79 -4.50 -8.04 -3.61
CA GLY A 79 -4.47 -9.20 -4.52
C GLY A 79 -3.81 -10.42 -3.87
N LEU A 80 -2.72 -10.22 -3.14
CA LEU A 80 -2.03 -11.27 -2.40
C LEU A 80 -2.88 -11.82 -1.25
N LEU A 81 -3.72 -10.99 -0.63
CA LEU A 81 -4.63 -11.38 0.45
C LEU A 81 -5.64 -12.44 0.00
N GLU A 82 -5.92 -12.57 -1.29
CA GLU A 82 -6.82 -13.61 -1.81
C GLU A 82 -6.31 -15.04 -1.57
N TYR A 83 -5.02 -15.19 -1.28
CA TYR A 83 -4.44 -16.53 -1.06
C TYR A 83 -3.38 -16.60 0.05
N SER A 84 -2.87 -15.49 0.57
CA SER A 84 -1.94 -15.47 1.70
C SER A 84 -2.03 -14.17 2.51
N ASN A 85 -2.47 -14.29 3.75
CA ASN A 85 -2.47 -13.19 4.72
C ASN A 85 -1.05 -12.74 5.05
N GLU A 86 -0.11 -13.68 5.07
CA GLU A 86 1.30 -13.43 5.36
C GLU A 86 1.97 -12.60 4.27
N LEU A 87 1.65 -12.84 3.00
CA LEU A 87 2.17 -12.04 1.89
C LEU A 87 1.57 -10.62 1.88
N CYS A 88 0.28 -10.50 2.16
CA CYS A 88 -0.36 -9.20 2.34
C CYS A 88 0.33 -8.42 3.47
N GLN A 89 0.47 -9.03 4.65
CA GLN A 89 1.16 -8.40 5.78
C GLN A 89 2.60 -8.02 5.43
N TYR A 90 3.32 -8.87 4.70
CA TYR A 90 4.68 -8.62 4.26
C TYR A 90 4.77 -7.38 3.35
N VAL A 91 3.85 -7.22 2.40
CA VAL A 91 3.82 -6.05 1.52
C VAL A 91 3.56 -4.77 2.31
N LEU A 92 2.59 -4.80 3.22
CA LEU A 92 2.32 -3.67 4.11
C LEU A 92 3.54 -3.32 4.96
N ASP A 93 4.13 -4.29 5.61
CA ASP A 93 5.28 -4.10 6.48
C ASP A 93 6.50 -3.57 5.72
N THR A 94 6.74 -4.10 4.52
CA THR A 94 7.84 -3.66 3.67
C THR A 94 7.62 -2.23 3.15
N TYR A 95 6.39 -1.84 2.88
CA TYR A 95 6.06 -0.50 2.40
C TYR A 95 6.11 0.55 3.51
N LEU A 96 5.69 0.19 4.73
CA LEU A 96 5.62 1.10 5.87
C LEU A 96 6.99 1.25 6.56
N CYS A 97 7.19 2.35 7.28
CA CYS A 97 8.43 2.66 7.97
C CYS A 97 8.31 2.44 9.48
N ASP A 98 9.41 2.02 10.08
CA ASP A 98 9.60 2.02 11.52
C ASP A 98 9.93 3.43 12.05
N GLU A 99 9.77 3.62 13.38
CA GLU A 99 9.93 4.92 14.02
C GLU A 99 11.30 5.53 13.85
N ASP A 100 12.32 4.72 13.96
CA ASP A 100 13.71 5.15 13.86
C ASP A 100 14.21 5.30 12.42
N ASN A 101 13.36 4.98 11.46
CA ASN A 101 13.73 4.97 10.07
C ASN A 101 13.38 6.29 9.41
N LYS A 102 14.41 7.01 8.98
CA LYS A 102 14.28 8.27 8.26
C LYS A 102 13.97 8.08 6.76
N ASP A 103 14.16 6.88 6.26
CA ASP A 103 13.90 6.54 4.86
C ASP A 103 12.46 6.07 4.72
N PHE A 104 11.62 6.93 4.23
CA PHE A 104 10.21 6.63 4.01
C PHE A 104 10.02 5.75 2.79
N CYS A 105 9.61 4.50 2.99
CA CYS A 105 9.26 3.62 1.87
C CYS A 105 8.16 4.18 1.00
N PHE A 106 7.16 4.79 1.61
CA PHE A 106 6.01 5.38 0.93
C PHE A 106 6.28 6.67 0.15
N LEU A 107 7.52 7.14 0.11
CA LEU A 107 7.90 8.34 -0.66
C LEU A 107 8.48 8.06 -2.03
N LEU A 108 8.60 6.82 -2.42
CA LEU A 108 9.44 6.47 -3.58
C LEU A 108 8.73 6.53 -4.91
N HIS A 109 7.70 6.98 -5.17
CA HIS A 109 7.00 7.20 -6.45
C HIS A 109 5.48 7.04 -6.31
N GLY A 110 4.80 7.83 -7.05
CA GLY A 110 3.42 7.68 -7.38
C GLY A 110 2.48 8.53 -6.52
N SER A 111 1.23 8.46 -6.88
CA SER A 111 0.18 9.20 -6.22
C SER A 111 -0.01 8.72 -4.79
N LEU A 112 -0.17 9.66 -3.88
CA LEU A 112 -0.49 9.39 -2.49
C LEU A 112 -1.97 8.98 -2.31
N VAL A 113 -2.47 8.10 -3.16
CA VAL A 113 -3.74 7.43 -2.91
C VAL A 113 -3.49 6.33 -1.88
N PRO A 114 -3.94 6.46 -0.63
CA PRO A 114 -3.49 5.61 0.48
C PRO A 114 -4.21 4.26 0.50
N THR A 115 -4.00 3.46 -0.53
CA THR A 115 -4.59 2.13 -0.70
C THR A 115 -4.20 1.15 0.39
N GLN A 116 -3.06 1.39 1.06
CA GLN A 116 -2.59 0.62 2.21
C GLN A 116 -3.59 0.60 3.37
N PHE A 117 -4.36 1.67 3.57
CA PHE A 117 -5.42 1.67 4.59
C PHE A 117 -6.58 0.76 4.22
N VAL A 118 -6.90 0.67 2.93
CA VAL A 118 -7.92 -0.28 2.45
C VAL A 118 -7.42 -1.72 2.61
N GLU A 119 -6.17 -1.98 2.25
CA GLU A 119 -5.51 -3.27 2.45
C GLU A 119 -5.50 -3.69 3.92
N TYR A 120 -5.14 -2.78 4.82
CA TYR A 120 -5.14 -2.99 6.27
C TYR A 120 -6.55 -3.34 6.79
N PHE A 121 -7.56 -2.65 6.30
CA PHE A 121 -8.95 -2.93 6.64
C PHE A 121 -9.44 -4.28 6.10
N GLU A 122 -9.05 -4.64 4.88
CA GLU A 122 -9.37 -5.97 4.33
C GLU A 122 -8.64 -7.09 5.10
N LEU A 123 -7.42 -6.86 5.54
CA LEU A 123 -6.69 -7.79 6.40
C LEU A 123 -7.44 -7.99 7.73
N LEU A 124 -7.94 -6.92 8.37
CA LEU A 124 -8.80 -7.01 9.55
C LEU A 124 -10.03 -7.89 9.28
N LYS A 125 -10.78 -7.57 8.25
CA LYS A 125 -12.04 -8.27 7.91
C LYS A 125 -11.86 -9.77 7.68
N ARG A 126 -10.73 -10.16 7.10
CA ARG A 126 -10.47 -11.54 6.72
C ARG A 126 -9.81 -12.38 7.81
N THR A 127 -8.97 -11.76 8.62
CA THR A 127 -8.20 -12.51 9.61
C THR A 127 -8.80 -12.40 11.00
N ASN A 128 -9.36 -11.24 11.35
CA ASN A 128 -9.75 -10.88 12.70
C ASN A 128 -8.60 -11.12 13.72
N ASP A 129 -7.35 -11.00 13.24
CA ASP A 129 -6.13 -11.31 13.99
C ASP A 129 -5.57 -10.03 14.61
N LYS A 130 -5.83 -9.87 15.91
CA LYS A 130 -5.36 -8.70 16.67
C LYS A 130 -3.84 -8.55 16.64
N HIS A 131 -3.10 -9.65 16.67
CA HIS A 131 -1.64 -9.60 16.67
C HIS A 131 -1.07 -8.99 15.38
N LYS A 132 -1.58 -9.41 14.23
CA LYS A 132 -1.16 -8.86 12.92
C LYS A 132 -1.49 -7.38 12.80
N LEU A 133 -2.66 -7.00 13.27
CA LEU A 133 -3.12 -5.61 13.22
C LEU A 133 -2.32 -4.71 14.16
N ASP A 134 -2.07 -5.18 15.37
CA ASP A 134 -1.30 -4.45 16.37
C ASP A 134 0.16 -4.24 15.92
N PHE A 135 0.76 -5.26 15.33
CA PHE A 135 2.10 -5.20 14.75
C PHE A 135 2.24 -4.07 13.69
N LEU A 136 1.21 -3.86 12.87
CA LEU A 136 1.22 -2.84 11.82
C LEU A 136 0.70 -1.47 12.28
N TYR A 137 0.02 -1.41 13.45
CA TYR A 137 -0.77 -0.26 13.85
C TYR A 137 0.06 1.03 13.94
N ASP A 138 1.19 0.99 14.65
CA ASP A 138 2.02 2.19 14.85
C ASP A 138 2.63 2.69 13.54
N LYS A 139 2.98 1.79 12.63
CA LYS A 139 3.43 2.11 11.27
C LYS A 139 2.33 2.78 10.45
N MET A 140 1.11 2.24 10.49
CA MET A 140 -0.07 2.81 9.82
C MET A 140 -0.45 4.18 10.40
N LYS A 141 -0.38 4.35 11.72
CA LYS A 141 -0.60 5.63 12.40
C LYS A 141 0.41 6.69 11.93
N ARG A 142 1.68 6.33 11.85
CA ARG A 142 2.73 7.22 11.35
C ARG A 142 2.49 7.62 9.90
N TYR A 143 2.12 6.67 9.05
CA TYR A 143 1.76 6.97 7.67
C TYR A 143 0.57 7.93 7.59
N TYR A 144 -0.43 7.74 8.44
CA TYR A 144 -1.57 8.67 8.54
C TYR A 144 -1.15 10.08 8.95
N GLU A 145 -0.29 10.22 9.97
CA GLU A 145 0.23 11.52 10.40
C GLU A 145 1.06 12.21 9.30
N PHE A 146 1.82 11.42 8.52
CA PHE A 146 2.50 11.94 7.33
C PHE A 146 1.51 12.50 6.31
N LEU A 147 0.48 11.75 5.97
CA LEU A 147 -0.55 12.19 5.01
C LEU A 147 -1.32 13.43 5.48
N ARG A 148 -1.43 13.62 6.80
CA ARG A 148 -2.01 14.83 7.40
C ARG A 148 -1.05 16.02 7.45
N GLY A 149 0.18 15.84 7.03
CA GLY A 149 1.21 16.89 7.09
C GLY A 149 1.70 17.21 8.49
N ARG A 150 1.62 16.26 9.43
CA ARG A 150 2.00 16.46 10.84
C ARG A 150 3.37 15.88 11.20
N THR A 151 3.98 15.13 10.32
CA THR A 151 5.34 14.61 10.54
C THR A 151 6.37 15.52 9.92
N HIS A 152 7.57 15.47 10.48
CA HIS A 152 8.71 16.20 9.89
C HIS A 152 8.93 15.72 8.45
N GLY A 153 9.11 16.68 7.55
CA GLY A 153 9.33 16.41 6.12
C GLY A 153 8.06 16.26 5.28
N SER A 154 6.87 16.20 5.87
CA SER A 154 5.63 16.20 5.10
C SER A 154 5.21 17.61 4.70
N SER A 155 4.89 17.79 3.42
CA SER A 155 4.32 19.03 2.86
C SER A 155 2.81 18.93 2.61
N CYS A 156 2.14 17.87 3.07
CA CYS A 156 0.74 17.62 2.74
C CYS A 156 -0.22 18.67 3.31
N ASN A 157 0.11 19.32 4.43
CA ASN A 157 -0.68 20.43 5.01
C ASN A 157 -0.10 21.81 4.66
N LYS A 158 0.33 22.00 3.43
CA LYS A 158 1.05 23.19 2.96
C LYS A 158 0.31 24.51 3.24
N PHE A 159 -1.02 24.50 3.16
CA PHE A 159 -1.83 25.74 3.24
C PHE A 159 -2.44 25.99 4.61
N ASP A 160 -2.30 25.06 5.55
CA ASP A 160 -2.84 25.14 6.91
C ASP A 160 -4.31 25.58 6.99
N ASN A 161 -5.10 25.19 6.01
CA ASN A 161 -6.53 25.55 5.87
C ASN A 161 -7.47 24.35 6.02
N GLY A 162 -6.93 23.20 6.47
CA GLY A 162 -7.66 21.95 6.61
C GLY A 162 -7.81 21.14 5.32
N LEU A 163 -7.36 21.66 4.18
CA LEU A 163 -7.27 20.92 2.93
C LEU A 163 -5.85 20.40 2.75
N LEU A 164 -5.75 19.19 2.27
CA LEU A 164 -4.46 18.51 2.08
C LEU A 164 -4.05 18.51 0.62
N THR A 165 -2.76 18.70 0.38
CA THR A 165 -2.16 18.52 -0.94
C THR A 165 -1.39 17.21 -0.98
N VAL A 166 -0.90 16.84 -2.16
CA VAL A 166 0.00 15.70 -2.32
C VAL A 166 1.42 16.10 -1.94
N TYR A 167 2.16 15.12 -1.43
CA TYR A 167 3.53 15.36 -1.00
C TYR A 167 4.48 15.60 -2.18
N ASP A 168 4.47 14.74 -3.14
CA ASP A 168 5.52 14.63 -4.14
C ASP A 168 4.96 14.62 -5.57
N TYR A 169 4.31 13.57 -5.95
CA TYR A 169 3.95 13.32 -7.34
C TYR A 169 2.58 13.90 -7.71
N TRP A 170 2.52 15.21 -7.88
CA TRP A 170 1.27 15.92 -8.17
C TRP A 170 0.62 15.50 -9.49
N TYR A 171 1.43 15.09 -10.47
CA TYR A 171 0.99 14.61 -11.77
C TYR A 171 -0.02 13.47 -11.70
N SER A 172 0.12 12.59 -10.73
CA SER A 172 -0.78 11.45 -10.51
C SER A 172 -1.50 11.51 -9.16
N CYS A 173 -1.84 12.69 -8.68
CA CYS A 173 -2.44 12.89 -7.36
C CYS A 173 -3.79 12.17 -7.16
N SER A 174 -4.48 11.84 -8.23
CA SER A 174 -5.75 11.10 -8.22
C SER A 174 -5.61 9.60 -8.51
N GLY A 175 -4.41 9.12 -8.87
CA GLY A 175 -4.20 7.79 -9.44
C GLY A 175 -4.62 7.66 -10.91
N MET A 176 -5.06 8.75 -11.53
CA MET A 176 -5.37 8.81 -12.97
C MET A 176 -4.24 9.55 -13.68
N ASP A 177 -3.28 8.79 -14.15
CA ASP A 177 -2.17 9.34 -14.91
C ASP A 177 -2.69 10.07 -16.16
N ASP A 178 -1.98 11.11 -16.54
CA ASP A 178 -2.34 11.93 -17.70
C ASP A 178 -3.76 12.58 -17.64
N TYR A 179 -4.38 12.66 -16.46
CA TYR A 179 -5.66 13.33 -16.34
C TYR A 179 -5.54 14.80 -16.79
N PRO A 180 -6.33 15.24 -17.80
CA PRO A 180 -6.09 16.52 -18.46
C PRO A 180 -6.05 17.73 -17.52
N ALA A 181 -6.88 17.73 -16.47
CA ALA A 181 -6.90 18.81 -15.49
C ALA A 181 -5.58 18.87 -14.69
N GLN A 182 -5.03 17.74 -14.30
CA GLN A 182 -3.76 17.67 -13.59
C GLN A 182 -2.59 18.10 -14.48
N VAL A 183 -2.57 17.61 -15.72
CA VAL A 183 -1.57 18.00 -16.71
C VAL A 183 -1.58 19.51 -16.93
N LYS A 184 -2.78 20.10 -17.08
CA LYS A 184 -2.91 21.54 -17.23
C LYS A 184 -2.45 22.30 -16.00
N MET A 185 -2.80 21.86 -14.81
CA MET A 185 -2.37 22.48 -13.55
C MET A 185 -0.85 22.55 -13.43
N ILE A 186 -0.16 21.47 -13.80
CA ILE A 186 1.31 21.43 -13.82
C ILE A 186 1.88 22.36 -14.87
N ALA A 187 1.33 22.34 -16.09
CA ALA A 187 1.77 23.21 -17.18
C ALA A 187 1.63 24.69 -16.82
N ASP A 188 0.57 25.04 -16.09
CA ASP A 188 0.30 26.42 -15.64
C ASP A 188 1.00 26.74 -14.29
N LYS A 189 1.76 25.82 -13.70
CA LYS A 189 2.43 25.93 -12.39
C LYS A 189 1.48 26.28 -11.24
N MET A 190 0.28 25.71 -11.28
CA MET A 190 -0.79 25.94 -10.30
C MET A 190 -0.81 24.89 -9.18
N GLU A 191 0.02 23.85 -9.26
CA GLU A 191 0.12 22.80 -8.24
C GLU A 191 0.53 23.36 -6.87
N GLU A 192 1.31 24.42 -6.85
CA GLU A 192 1.70 25.08 -5.61
C GLU A 192 0.57 25.86 -4.93
N HIS A 193 -0.51 26.11 -5.65
CA HIS A 193 -1.66 26.91 -5.19
C HIS A 193 -2.95 26.08 -5.09
N SER A 194 -2.84 24.76 -5.19
CA SER A 194 -4.01 23.90 -5.32
C SER A 194 -3.99 22.73 -4.33
N CYS A 195 -5.16 22.43 -3.81
CA CYS A 195 -5.42 21.25 -2.99
C CYS A 195 -6.41 20.34 -3.72
N PRO A 196 -5.99 19.17 -4.22
CA PRO A 196 -6.91 18.22 -4.80
C PRO A 196 -7.93 17.74 -3.76
N CYS A 197 -9.21 17.92 -4.00
CA CYS A 197 -10.26 17.49 -3.07
C CYS A 197 -10.20 15.99 -2.76
N LEU A 198 -9.78 15.20 -3.75
CA LEU A 198 -9.60 13.75 -3.62
C LEU A 198 -8.58 13.39 -2.53
N THR A 199 -7.45 14.10 -2.47
CA THR A 199 -6.42 13.87 -1.45
C THR A 199 -6.99 14.01 -0.04
N THR A 200 -7.67 15.12 0.25
CA THR A 200 -8.33 15.33 1.54
C THR A 200 -9.37 14.24 1.85
N ALA A 201 -10.20 13.89 0.88
CA ALA A 201 -11.21 12.84 1.04
C ALA A 201 -10.60 11.47 1.34
N GLN A 202 -9.51 11.11 0.66
CA GLN A 202 -8.80 9.85 0.90
C GLN A 202 -8.15 9.81 2.28
N VAL A 203 -7.57 10.91 2.75
CA VAL A 203 -6.97 10.97 4.08
C VAL A 203 -8.04 10.91 5.18
N ILE A 204 -9.20 11.53 4.98
CA ILE A 204 -10.35 11.37 5.89
C ILE A 204 -10.78 9.89 5.96
N ARG A 205 -10.86 9.21 4.81
CA ARG A 205 -11.18 7.78 4.76
C ARG A 205 -10.13 6.95 5.50
N ALA A 206 -8.85 7.23 5.29
CA ALA A 206 -7.74 6.56 5.97
C ALA A 206 -7.86 6.71 7.50
N GLY A 207 -8.16 7.92 7.99
CA GLY A 207 -8.38 8.18 9.42
C GLY A 207 -9.57 7.41 10.00
N LYS A 208 -10.67 7.30 9.25
CA LYS A 208 -11.83 6.48 9.69
C LYS A 208 -11.47 4.99 9.79
N ILE A 209 -10.69 4.47 8.86
CA ILE A 209 -10.22 3.08 8.91
C ILE A 209 -9.30 2.88 10.12
N LEU A 210 -8.32 3.78 10.30
CA LEU A 210 -7.39 3.70 11.42
C LEU A 210 -8.13 3.75 12.76
N LYS A 211 -9.12 4.64 12.88
CA LYS A 211 -9.97 4.71 14.07
C LYS A 211 -10.72 3.40 14.33
N MET A 212 -11.32 2.78 13.33
CA MET A 212 -11.99 1.50 13.50
C MET A 212 -11.03 0.41 14.00
N VAL A 213 -9.80 0.40 13.49
CA VAL A 213 -8.78 -0.55 13.96
C VAL A 213 -8.34 -0.21 15.38
N ALA A 214 -8.15 1.06 15.71
CA ALA A 214 -7.83 1.51 17.05
C ALA A 214 -8.90 1.08 18.08
N ASP A 215 -10.16 1.31 17.76
CA ASP A 215 -11.31 0.88 18.58
C ASP A 215 -11.29 -0.66 18.79
N TYR A 216 -11.03 -1.42 17.72
CA TYR A 216 -10.94 -2.87 17.79
C TYR A 216 -9.75 -3.38 18.63
N LEU A 217 -8.62 -2.69 18.58
CA LEU A 217 -7.43 -3.00 19.38
C LEU A 217 -7.52 -2.51 20.83
N GLY A 218 -8.47 -1.65 21.14
CA GLY A 218 -8.60 -1.00 22.46
C GLY A 218 -7.67 0.21 22.62
N LYS A 219 -7.28 0.84 21.51
CA LYS A 219 -6.43 2.04 21.42
C LYS A 219 -7.25 3.28 21.03
N ALA A 220 -8.50 3.39 21.46
CA ALA A 220 -9.43 4.44 21.00
C ALA A 220 -8.96 5.87 21.28
N ASP A 221 -8.12 6.06 22.32
CA ASP A 221 -7.57 7.37 22.68
C ASP A 221 -6.41 7.82 21.77
N ASP A 222 -6.01 6.98 20.86
CA ASP A 222 -4.85 7.21 19.98
C ASP A 222 -5.18 8.00 18.71
N VAL A 223 -6.47 8.15 18.35
CA VAL A 223 -6.89 8.69 17.05
C VAL A 223 -7.94 9.78 17.17
#